data_cc0be9d55614d809486121db3467ca3f
#
_entry.id   cc0be9d55614d809486121db3467ca3f
#
_cell.length_a   1.000
_cell.length_b   1.000
_cell.length_c   1.000
_cell.angle_alpha   90.00
_cell.angle_beta   90.00
_cell.angle_gamma   90.00
#
_symmetry.space_group_name_H-M   'P 1'
#
loop_
_entity.id
_entity.type
_entity.pdbx_description
1 polymer ?
#
loop_
_entity_poly.entity_id
_entity_poly.type
_entity_poly.pdbx_seq_one_letter_code
_entity_poly.pdbx_strand_id
1 'polypeptide(L)'
;MDIEQFMRGYKNAWEGKDETAFCALFSEDGVYHNTPFVTQRGHAQLAAYWRRIKLQDEIELAFEVLSSTPTSGIAHWHVTYQVASEELFQIWAASTGTNLIARKPGDPLPRMVLDGLLQASFSGPLCRECRLWWHSMPLPT
;
A
#
# COMPACT_ATOMS: atom_id res chain seq x y z
N MET A 1 -20.07 1.03 -1.12
CA MET A 1 -18.83 0.20 -1.03
C MET A 1 -18.67 -0.29 0.39
N ASP A 2 -18.31 -1.52 0.56
CA ASP A 2 -17.92 -2.08 1.85
C ASP A 2 -16.42 -2.40 1.86
N ILE A 3 -15.90 -2.83 3.02
CA ILE A 3 -14.47 -3.10 3.17
C ILE A 3 -13.98 -4.25 2.29
N GLU A 4 -14.81 -5.27 2.09
CA GLU A 4 -14.47 -6.41 1.22
C GLU A 4 -14.26 -5.93 -0.23
N GLN A 5 -15.20 -5.14 -0.74
CA GLN A 5 -15.10 -4.58 -2.09
C GLN A 5 -13.90 -3.66 -2.24
N PHE A 6 -13.67 -2.82 -1.24
CA PHE A 6 -12.50 -1.94 -1.22
C PHE A 6 -11.19 -2.75 -1.27
N MET A 7 -11.07 -3.77 -0.43
CA MET A 7 -9.84 -4.57 -0.36
C MET A 7 -9.59 -5.36 -1.64
N ARG A 8 -10.63 -5.84 -2.30
CA ARG A 8 -10.47 -6.50 -3.61
C ARG A 8 -9.96 -5.52 -4.67
N GLY A 9 -10.50 -4.32 -4.70
CA GLY A 9 -10.04 -3.27 -5.61
C GLY A 9 -8.61 -2.83 -5.30
N TYR A 10 -8.30 -2.68 -4.02
CA TYR A 10 -6.95 -2.35 -3.54
C TYR A 10 -5.92 -3.40 -3.95
N LYS A 11 -6.25 -4.67 -3.73
CA LYS A 11 -5.42 -5.80 -4.15
C LYS A 11 -5.18 -5.77 -5.66
N ASN A 12 -6.23 -5.63 -6.46
CA ASN A 12 -6.13 -5.60 -7.91
C ASN A 12 -5.30 -4.43 -8.41
N ALA A 13 -5.48 -3.24 -7.81
CA ALA A 13 -4.72 -2.05 -8.17
C ALA A 13 -3.23 -2.19 -7.80
N TRP A 14 -2.93 -2.83 -6.68
CA TRP A 14 -1.54 -3.03 -6.27
C TRP A 14 -0.86 -4.10 -7.12
N GLU A 15 -1.45 -5.28 -7.22
CA GLU A 15 -0.88 -6.38 -8.02
C GLU A 15 -0.77 -6.03 -9.50
N GLY A 16 -1.70 -5.24 -10.03
CA GLY A 16 -1.71 -4.76 -11.40
C GLY A 16 -0.89 -3.49 -11.64
N LYS A 17 -0.34 -2.88 -10.61
CA LYS A 17 0.39 -1.59 -10.69
C LYS A 17 -0.46 -0.51 -11.38
N ASP A 18 -1.75 -0.46 -11.07
CA ASP A 18 -2.76 0.34 -11.78
C ASP A 18 -3.15 1.56 -10.95
N GLU A 19 -2.52 2.72 -11.25
CA GLU A 19 -2.82 3.96 -10.52
C GLU A 19 -4.23 4.48 -10.80
N THR A 20 -4.76 4.25 -11.98
CA THR A 20 -6.13 4.65 -12.33
C THR A 20 -7.14 3.87 -11.51
N ALA A 21 -6.96 2.55 -11.40
CA ALA A 21 -7.80 1.69 -10.58
C ALA A 21 -7.71 2.06 -9.10
N PHE A 22 -6.51 2.39 -8.60
CA PHE A 22 -6.33 2.85 -7.22
C PHE A 22 -7.11 4.14 -6.96
N CYS A 23 -6.93 5.16 -7.80
CA CYS A 23 -7.62 6.44 -7.65
C CYS A 23 -9.14 6.29 -7.74
N ALA A 24 -9.62 5.38 -8.58
CA ALA A 24 -11.05 5.14 -8.76
C ALA A 24 -11.74 4.57 -7.52
N LEU A 25 -11.00 4.04 -6.55
CA LEU A 25 -11.56 3.59 -5.27
C LEU A 25 -11.96 4.77 -4.37
N PHE A 26 -11.43 5.96 -4.61
CA PHE A 26 -11.55 7.11 -3.73
C PHE A 26 -12.47 8.17 -4.31
N SER A 27 -13.13 8.91 -3.42
CA SER A 27 -13.81 10.14 -3.79
C SER A 27 -12.80 11.15 -4.33
N GLU A 28 -13.29 12.17 -5.05
CA GLU A 28 -12.45 13.16 -5.71
C GLU A 28 -11.47 13.85 -4.75
N ASP A 29 -11.91 14.09 -3.51
CA ASP A 29 -11.09 14.67 -2.43
C ASP A 29 -10.65 13.64 -1.40
N GLY A 30 -10.64 12.37 -1.76
CA GLY A 30 -10.30 11.27 -0.88
C GLY A 30 -8.92 11.40 -0.24
N VAL A 31 -8.79 10.87 0.97
CA VAL A 31 -7.58 10.99 1.79
C VAL A 31 -6.99 9.61 2.05
N TYR A 32 -5.69 9.48 1.82
CA TYR A 32 -4.95 8.24 2.04
C TYR A 32 -3.75 8.54 2.95
N HIS A 33 -3.76 7.92 4.12
CA HIS A 33 -2.65 8.00 5.07
C HIS A 33 -1.84 6.70 4.96
N ASN A 34 -0.79 6.71 4.15
CA ASN A 34 0.05 5.50 4.00
C ASN A 34 0.86 5.19 5.26
N THR A 35 1.06 6.18 6.11
CA THR A 35 1.52 6.05 7.50
C THR A 35 0.79 7.12 8.33
N PRO A 36 0.83 7.05 9.67
CA PRO A 36 0.23 8.10 10.50
C PRO A 36 0.77 9.51 10.26
N PHE A 37 1.94 9.61 9.63
CA PHE A 37 2.66 10.88 9.47
C PHE A 37 2.63 11.42 8.03
N VAL A 38 2.13 10.66 7.07
CA VAL A 38 2.16 11.01 5.65
C VAL A 38 0.77 10.88 5.06
N THR A 39 0.31 11.97 4.44
CA THR A 39 -1.05 12.05 3.90
C THR A 39 -1.02 12.45 2.43
N GLN A 40 -1.80 11.76 1.60
CA GLN A 40 -2.12 12.15 0.24
C GLN A 40 -3.60 12.51 0.17
N ARG A 41 -3.91 13.64 -0.44
CA ARG A 41 -5.28 14.12 -0.59
C ARG A 41 -5.57 14.42 -2.06
N GLY A 42 -6.68 13.85 -2.54
CA GLY A 42 -7.15 14.03 -3.91
C GLY A 42 -6.43 13.15 -4.93
N HIS A 43 -7.06 12.94 -6.08
CA HIS A 43 -6.59 11.98 -7.08
C HIS A 43 -5.19 12.27 -7.61
N ALA A 44 -4.81 13.55 -7.74
CA ALA A 44 -3.47 13.90 -8.23
C ALA A 44 -2.37 13.41 -7.26
N GLN A 45 -2.56 13.62 -5.96
CA GLN A 45 -1.60 13.17 -4.95
C GLN A 45 -1.63 11.66 -4.79
N LEU A 46 -2.81 11.03 -4.87
CA LEU A 46 -2.94 9.58 -4.83
C LEU A 46 -2.19 8.92 -5.99
N ALA A 47 -2.37 9.44 -7.21
CA ALA A 47 -1.69 8.93 -8.38
C ALA A 47 -0.17 9.08 -8.27
N ALA A 48 0.31 10.23 -7.84
CA ALA A 48 1.73 10.48 -7.66
C ALA A 48 2.35 9.52 -6.63
N TYR A 49 1.66 9.27 -5.53
CA TYR A 49 2.09 8.30 -4.52
C TYR A 49 2.15 6.88 -5.09
N TRP A 50 1.10 6.47 -5.84
CA TRP A 50 0.97 5.11 -6.36
C TRP A 50 2.01 4.76 -7.44
N ARG A 51 2.60 5.76 -8.08
CA ARG A 51 3.64 5.53 -9.11
C ARG A 51 4.85 4.77 -8.59
N ARG A 52 5.17 4.85 -7.31
CA ARG A 52 6.27 4.07 -6.71
C ARG A 52 6.05 2.57 -6.81
N ILE A 53 4.79 2.12 -6.96
CA ILE A 53 4.46 0.71 -7.11
C ILE A 53 5.06 0.12 -8.39
N LYS A 54 5.32 0.95 -9.41
CA LYS A 54 5.96 0.51 -10.64
C LYS A 54 7.36 -0.07 -10.44
N LEU A 55 8.00 0.27 -9.31
CA LEU A 55 9.33 -0.22 -8.95
C LEU A 55 9.28 -1.55 -8.18
N GLN A 56 8.09 -2.11 -7.98
CA GLN A 56 7.85 -3.40 -7.34
C GLN A 56 7.48 -4.43 -8.39
N ASP A 57 8.01 -5.65 -8.26
CA ASP A 57 7.68 -6.78 -9.14
C ASP A 57 7.13 -7.94 -8.33
N GLU A 58 6.45 -8.87 -9.01
CA GLU A 58 5.94 -10.09 -8.41
C GLU A 58 5.16 -9.81 -7.12
N ILE A 59 4.19 -8.91 -7.21
CA ILE A 59 3.41 -8.43 -6.08
C ILE A 59 2.32 -9.44 -5.76
N GLU A 60 2.26 -9.89 -4.49
CA GLU A 60 1.23 -10.79 -3.99
C GLU A 60 0.64 -10.19 -2.71
N LEU A 61 -0.66 -9.92 -2.73
CA LEU A 61 -1.38 -9.36 -1.60
C LEU A 61 -2.46 -10.32 -1.11
N ALA A 62 -2.49 -10.56 0.19
CA ALA A 62 -3.56 -11.29 0.86
C ALA A 62 -4.20 -10.39 1.91
N PHE A 63 -5.49 -10.58 2.18
CA PHE A 63 -6.17 -9.80 3.21
C PHE A 63 -7.27 -10.62 3.88
N GLU A 64 -7.65 -10.19 5.08
CA GLU A 64 -8.84 -10.67 5.79
C GLU A 64 -9.57 -9.49 6.39
N VAL A 65 -10.90 -9.50 6.31
CA VAL A 65 -11.74 -8.48 6.92
C VAL A 65 -11.89 -8.78 8.40
N LEU A 66 -11.54 -7.82 9.24
CA LEU A 66 -11.65 -7.94 10.70
C LEU A 66 -12.91 -7.30 11.24
N SER A 67 -13.39 -6.22 10.61
CA SER A 67 -14.60 -5.52 11.01
C SER A 67 -15.22 -4.84 9.80
N SER A 68 -16.55 -4.85 9.75
CA SER A 68 -17.30 -4.24 8.65
C SER A 68 -18.57 -3.59 9.20
N THR A 69 -18.80 -2.33 8.81
CA THR A 69 -20.03 -1.60 9.04
C THR A 69 -20.53 -1.06 7.69
N PRO A 70 -21.74 -0.51 7.61
CA PRO A 70 -22.22 0.08 6.35
C PRO A 70 -21.37 1.22 5.80
N THR A 71 -20.57 1.90 6.65
CA THR A 71 -19.81 3.09 6.27
C THR A 71 -18.32 2.99 6.53
N SER A 72 -17.82 1.86 7.07
CA SER A 72 -16.40 1.72 7.39
C SER A 72 -16.02 0.27 7.54
N GLY A 73 -14.72 0.01 7.62
CA GLY A 73 -14.22 -1.32 7.90
C GLY A 73 -12.74 -1.33 8.24
N ILE A 74 -12.31 -2.47 8.78
CA ILE A 74 -10.92 -2.75 9.12
C ILE A 74 -10.53 -4.06 8.48
N ALA A 75 -9.36 -4.09 7.86
CA ALA A 75 -8.79 -5.29 7.27
C ALA A 75 -7.33 -5.46 7.69
N HIS A 76 -6.93 -6.71 7.88
CA HIS A 76 -5.53 -7.09 7.97
C HIS A 76 -5.05 -7.38 6.55
N TRP A 77 -3.88 -6.89 6.18
CA TRP A 77 -3.31 -7.12 4.87
C TRP A 77 -1.83 -7.51 4.97
N HIS A 78 -1.41 -8.29 4.00
CA HIS A 78 -0.07 -8.82 3.92
C HIS A 78 0.35 -8.79 2.45
N VAL A 79 1.46 -8.16 2.14
CA VAL A 79 1.95 -8.08 0.77
C VAL A 79 3.42 -8.45 0.71
N THR A 80 3.78 -9.18 -0.34
CA THR A 80 5.18 -9.44 -0.67
C THR A 80 5.45 -8.95 -2.08
N TYR A 81 6.66 -8.43 -2.30
CA TYR A 81 7.09 -8.03 -3.63
C TYR A 81 8.60 -8.08 -3.76
N GLN A 82 9.06 -8.22 -5.00
CA GLN A 82 10.47 -8.11 -5.34
C GLN A 82 10.79 -6.64 -5.59
N VAL A 83 11.80 -6.11 -4.91
CA VAL A 83 12.33 -4.77 -5.19
C VAL A 83 12.98 -4.79 -6.56
N ALA A 84 12.53 -3.89 -7.47
CA ALA A 84 12.99 -3.87 -8.85
C ALA A 84 14.10 -2.84 -9.12
N SER A 85 14.42 -1.97 -8.16
CA SER A 85 15.43 -0.93 -8.35
C SER A 85 16.08 -0.48 -7.04
N GLU A 86 17.31 0.03 -7.15
CA GLU A 86 18.00 0.67 -6.03
C GLU A 86 17.21 1.86 -5.48
N GLU A 87 16.51 2.60 -6.35
CA GLU A 87 15.70 3.75 -5.95
C GLU A 87 14.63 3.32 -4.95
N LEU A 88 13.87 2.25 -5.23
CA LEU A 88 12.85 1.76 -4.31
C LEU A 88 13.46 1.28 -3.00
N PHE A 89 14.61 0.59 -3.06
CA PHE A 89 15.31 0.15 -1.87
C PHE A 89 15.70 1.34 -0.99
N GLN A 90 16.20 2.42 -1.57
CA GLN A 90 16.59 3.61 -0.82
C GLN A 90 15.37 4.33 -0.24
N ILE A 91 14.26 4.39 -0.96
CA ILE A 91 13.00 4.98 -0.47
C ILE A 91 12.53 4.20 0.77
N TRP A 92 12.53 2.87 0.70
CA TRP A 92 12.15 2.03 1.83
C TRP A 92 13.06 2.23 3.04
N ALA A 93 14.37 2.18 2.83
CA ALA A 93 15.35 2.35 3.90
C ALA A 93 15.19 3.71 4.60
N ALA A 94 14.94 4.76 3.84
CA ALA A 94 14.70 6.09 4.38
C ALA A 94 13.40 6.16 5.19
N SER A 95 12.32 5.51 4.71
CA SER A 95 11.01 5.56 5.37
C SER A 95 10.96 4.76 6.67
N THR A 96 11.74 3.68 6.77
CA THR A 96 11.78 2.84 7.98
C THR A 96 12.79 3.35 9.01
N GLY A 97 13.71 4.23 8.60
CA GLY A 97 14.80 4.72 9.47
C GLY A 97 15.78 3.64 9.89
N THR A 98 15.79 2.50 9.20
CA THR A 98 16.63 1.36 9.57
C THR A 98 17.38 0.80 8.36
N ASN A 99 18.65 0.45 8.57
CA ASN A 99 19.45 -0.37 7.66
C ASN A 99 19.41 -1.82 8.14
N LEU A 100 18.23 -2.45 8.02
CA LEU A 100 18.06 -3.84 8.49
C LEU A 100 18.80 -4.85 7.62
N ILE A 101 19.30 -4.42 6.45
CA ILE A 101 20.04 -5.28 5.54
C ILE A 101 21.44 -4.73 5.36
N ALA A 102 22.45 -5.51 5.72
CA ALA A 102 23.83 -5.22 5.37
C ALA A 102 24.02 -5.54 3.88
N ARG A 103 23.78 -4.54 3.03
CA ARG A 103 23.84 -4.68 1.59
C ARG A 103 24.75 -3.60 1.00
N LYS A 104 25.57 -4.01 0.02
CA LYS A 104 26.42 -3.11 -0.76
C LYS A 104 25.77 -2.81 -2.11
N PRO A 105 26.01 -1.64 -2.72
CA PRO A 105 25.57 -1.40 -4.09
C PRO A 105 26.04 -2.50 -5.03
N GLY A 106 25.11 -3.01 -5.86
CA GLY A 106 25.39 -4.13 -6.77
C GLY A 106 25.03 -5.52 -6.23
N ASP A 107 24.79 -5.66 -4.94
CA ASP A 107 24.26 -6.91 -4.37
C ASP A 107 22.82 -7.14 -4.85
N PRO A 108 22.33 -8.39 -4.85
CA PRO A 108 20.94 -8.68 -5.21
C PRO A 108 19.95 -7.87 -4.39
N LEU A 109 18.91 -7.34 -5.04
CA LEU A 109 17.83 -6.61 -4.37
C LEU A 109 16.93 -7.59 -3.62
N PRO A 110 16.43 -7.22 -2.43
CA PRO A 110 15.66 -8.13 -1.59
C PRO A 110 14.23 -8.29 -2.08
N ARG A 111 13.60 -9.40 -1.68
CA ARG A 111 12.16 -9.51 -1.65
C ARG A 111 11.68 -8.97 -0.31
N MET A 112 10.64 -8.14 -0.34
CA MET A 112 10.12 -7.46 0.85
C MET A 112 8.78 -8.04 1.27
N VAL A 113 8.50 -7.99 2.57
CA VAL A 113 7.18 -8.23 3.11
C VAL A 113 6.72 -7.00 3.88
N LEU A 114 5.44 -6.63 3.66
CA LEU A 114 4.74 -5.64 4.47
C LEU A 114 3.53 -6.31 5.09
N ASP A 115 3.25 -5.98 6.34
CA ASP A 115 2.11 -6.53 7.06
C ASP A 115 1.50 -5.41 7.90
N GLY A 116 0.18 -5.28 7.87
CA GLY A 116 -0.45 -4.21 8.59
C GLY A 116 -1.95 -4.29 8.67
N LEU A 117 -2.49 -3.23 9.27
CA LEU A 117 -3.93 -3.00 9.36
C LEU A 117 -4.31 -1.77 8.55
N LEU A 118 -5.51 -1.79 8.01
CA LEU A 118 -6.07 -0.70 7.25
C LEU A 118 -7.49 -0.43 7.75
N GLN A 119 -7.80 0.85 7.97
CA GLN A 119 -9.15 1.30 8.28
C GLN A 119 -9.61 2.22 7.15
N ALA A 120 -10.76 1.91 6.57
CA ALA A 120 -11.34 2.70 5.50
C ALA A 120 -12.74 3.18 5.87
N SER A 121 -13.07 4.41 5.47
CA SER A 121 -14.39 5.01 5.63
C SER A 121 -14.95 5.33 4.26
N PHE A 122 -16.24 5.05 4.07
CA PHE A 122 -16.90 5.12 2.78
C PHE A 122 -18.00 6.18 2.75
N SER A 123 -18.16 6.80 1.58
CA SER A 123 -19.28 7.69 1.27
C SER A 123 -19.90 7.15 -0.02
N GLY A 124 -21.03 6.43 0.10
CA GLY A 124 -21.65 5.74 -1.03
C GLY A 124 -20.70 4.72 -1.65
N PRO A 125 -20.48 4.77 -2.98
CA PRO A 125 -19.66 3.79 -3.69
C PRO A 125 -18.15 4.01 -3.61
N LEU A 126 -17.69 5.04 -2.87
CA LEU A 126 -16.29 5.46 -2.87
C LEU A 126 -15.73 5.54 -1.45
N CYS A 127 -14.43 5.34 -1.33
CA CYS A 127 -13.68 5.55 -0.09
C CYS A 127 -13.36 7.05 0.06
N ARG A 128 -13.70 7.63 1.20
CA ARG A 128 -13.39 9.02 1.50
C ARG A 128 -12.10 9.18 2.31
N GLU A 129 -11.75 8.19 3.12
CA GLU A 129 -10.53 8.22 3.91
C GLU A 129 -10.05 6.80 4.20
N CYS A 130 -8.75 6.60 4.07
CA CYS A 130 -8.09 5.32 4.34
C CYS A 130 -6.84 5.56 5.17
N ARG A 131 -6.68 4.80 6.25
CA ARG A 131 -5.54 4.90 7.16
C ARG A 131 -4.84 3.56 7.25
N LEU A 132 -3.50 3.56 7.15
CA LEU A 132 -2.67 2.36 7.26
C LEU A 132 -1.71 2.46 8.43
N TRP A 133 -1.52 1.32 9.08
CA TRP A 133 -0.45 1.07 10.04
C TRP A 133 0.23 -0.21 9.60
N TRP A 134 1.54 -0.19 9.42
CA TRP A 134 2.25 -1.35 8.89
C TRP A 134 3.71 -1.37 9.32
N HIS A 135 4.27 -2.58 9.23
CA HIS A 135 5.70 -2.82 9.37
C HIS A 135 6.21 -3.53 8.12
N SER A 136 7.50 -3.44 7.89
CA SER A 136 8.14 -4.10 6.75
C SER A 136 9.46 -4.72 7.17
N MET A 137 9.82 -5.78 6.46
CA MET A 137 11.12 -6.43 6.62
C MET A 137 11.51 -7.12 5.32
N PRO A 138 12.82 -7.35 5.08
CA PRO A 138 13.24 -8.21 3.99
C PRO A 138 12.91 -9.66 4.32
N LEU A 139 12.51 -10.42 3.30
CA LEU A 139 12.36 -11.86 3.45
C LEU A 139 13.74 -12.54 3.46
N PRO A 140 13.94 -13.56 4.30
CA PRO A 140 15.17 -14.37 4.25
C PRO A 140 15.32 -15.00 2.86
N THR A 141 16.53 -14.98 2.34
CA THR A 141 16.88 -15.65 1.09
C THR A 141 17.17 -17.12 1.33
#